data_e8e848e18270fbd3dbcda4c215d2830f
#
_entry.id   e8e848e18270fbd3dbcda4c215d2830f
#
_cell.length_a   1.000
_cell.length_b   1.000
_cell.length_c   1.000
_cell.angle_alpha   90.00
_cell.angle_beta   90.00
_cell.angle_gamma   90.00
#
_symmetry.space_group_name_H-M   'P 1'
#
loop_
_entity.id
_entity.type
_entity.pdbx_description
1 polymer ?
#
loop_
_entity_poly.entity_id
_entity_poly.type
_entity_poly.pdbx_seq_one_letter_code
_entity_poly.pdbx_strand_id
1 'polypeptide(L)'
;NWSSGSGADMLAHTKAIVLWGCDPTVGHQGPAHAFAWYIKMARERGVPVIILDPRYSMAVRSLADQWIPIKPGTDTAMLMALAHVLFRDDTYEKEFIEKYVEPVGFQKYKDYLMGNGPDGIPKTPQWAAEKCGVPAETIEALAHFLWENHPCWTWAHWTLSRKSHGEQ
;
A
#
# COMPACT_ATOMS: atom_id res chain seq x y z
N ASN A 1 -10.68 -19.21 2.10
CA ASN A 1 -9.82 -19.44 0.94
C ASN A 1 -8.88 -18.25 0.76
N TRP A 2 -7.65 -18.40 1.17
CA TRP A 2 -6.58 -17.45 0.92
C TRP A 2 -6.03 -17.72 -0.48
N SER A 3 -6.62 -17.14 -1.49
CA SER A 3 -6.03 -17.11 -2.82
C SER A 3 -5.19 -15.85 -2.94
N SER A 4 -4.02 -15.83 -2.32
CA SER A 4 -2.98 -14.93 -2.77
C SER A 4 -2.52 -15.38 -4.14
N GLY A 5 -2.31 -14.48 -5.06
CA GLY A 5 -1.68 -14.79 -6.34
C GLY A 5 -0.40 -15.60 -6.12
N SER A 6 -0.03 -16.44 -7.05
CA SER A 6 1.17 -17.25 -6.91
C SER A 6 2.41 -16.34 -6.95
N GLY A 7 3.48 -16.72 -6.26
CA GLY A 7 4.76 -16.01 -6.37
C GLY A 7 5.27 -15.96 -7.83
N ALA A 8 4.86 -16.92 -8.66
CA ALA A 8 5.16 -16.94 -10.08
C ALA A 8 4.42 -15.80 -10.83
N ASP A 9 3.15 -15.55 -10.51
CA ASP A 9 2.39 -14.43 -11.11
C ASP A 9 3.00 -13.08 -10.70
N MET A 10 3.37 -12.94 -9.44
CA MET A 10 4.08 -11.76 -8.95
C MET A 10 5.37 -11.54 -9.75
N LEU A 11 6.16 -12.58 -9.94
CA LEU A 11 7.39 -12.50 -10.73
C LEU A 11 7.13 -12.15 -12.20
N ALA A 12 6.07 -12.70 -12.79
CA ALA A 12 5.82 -12.55 -14.23
C ALA A 12 5.33 -11.12 -14.59
N HIS A 13 4.54 -10.51 -13.74
CA HIS A 13 3.72 -9.36 -14.13
C HIS A 13 3.93 -8.09 -13.32
N THR A 14 4.46 -8.18 -12.10
CA THR A 14 4.57 -6.98 -11.25
C THR A 14 5.66 -6.03 -11.72
N LYS A 15 5.37 -4.73 -11.68
CA LYS A 15 6.30 -3.64 -12.00
C LYS A 15 6.82 -2.92 -10.76
N ALA A 16 6.15 -3.10 -9.62
CA ALA A 16 6.59 -2.58 -8.33
C ALA A 16 6.07 -3.46 -7.19
N ILE A 17 6.78 -3.50 -6.09
CA ILE A 17 6.40 -4.22 -4.88
C ILE A 17 6.35 -3.24 -3.72
N VAL A 18 5.23 -3.25 -2.96
CA VAL A 18 5.07 -2.43 -1.77
C VAL A 18 4.63 -3.27 -0.58
N LEU A 19 5.43 -3.31 0.47
CA LEU A 19 5.15 -4.05 1.69
C LEU A 19 4.73 -3.10 2.81
N TRP A 20 3.61 -3.41 3.47
CA TRP A 20 3.03 -2.65 4.57
C TRP A 20 3.18 -3.39 5.88
N GLY A 21 4.18 -3.02 6.70
CA GLY A 21 4.43 -3.64 8.00
C GLY A 21 4.58 -5.15 7.93
N CYS A 22 5.15 -5.64 6.84
CA CYS A 22 5.31 -7.05 6.56
C CYS A 22 6.78 -7.39 6.41
N ASP A 23 7.27 -8.31 7.24
CA ASP A 23 8.62 -8.83 7.13
C ASP A 23 8.60 -10.31 6.72
N PRO A 24 8.68 -10.60 5.40
CA PRO A 24 8.68 -11.96 4.90
C PRO A 24 9.96 -12.74 5.25
N THR A 25 11.01 -12.07 5.74
CA THR A 25 12.29 -12.73 6.08
C THR A 25 12.25 -13.44 7.42
N VAL A 26 11.32 -13.05 8.31
CA VAL A 26 11.16 -13.62 9.67
C VAL A 26 9.78 -14.24 9.88
N GLY A 27 8.93 -14.23 8.88
CA GLY A 27 7.60 -14.80 8.96
C GLY A 27 7.64 -16.33 9.02
N HIS A 28 6.96 -16.92 9.98
CA HIS A 28 6.97 -18.36 10.24
C HIS A 28 5.63 -19.03 9.98
N GLN A 29 4.70 -18.36 9.34
CA GLN A 29 3.41 -18.96 8.99
C GLN A 29 3.26 -19.12 7.48
N GLY A 30 3.19 -20.37 7.04
CA GLY A 30 2.94 -20.74 5.66
C GLY A 30 4.10 -20.38 4.70
N PRO A 31 3.80 -20.03 3.46
CA PRO A 31 4.78 -19.82 2.40
C PRO A 31 5.52 -18.47 2.47
N ALA A 32 5.50 -17.78 3.63
CA ALA A 32 6.09 -16.44 3.76
C ALA A 32 7.58 -16.39 3.34
N HIS A 33 8.34 -17.43 3.65
CA HIS A 33 9.74 -17.53 3.21
C HIS A 33 9.90 -17.59 1.69
N ALA A 34 8.97 -18.23 0.98
CA ALA A 34 8.98 -18.26 -0.47
C ALA A 34 8.78 -16.84 -1.05
N PHE A 35 7.95 -16.00 -0.40
CA PHE A 35 7.75 -14.63 -0.85
C PHE A 35 9.02 -13.78 -0.72
N ALA A 36 9.80 -13.93 0.34
CA ALA A 36 11.09 -13.24 0.46
C ALA A 36 12.01 -13.57 -0.74
N TRP A 37 12.03 -14.84 -1.13
CA TRP A 37 12.80 -15.28 -2.29
C TRP A 37 12.26 -14.72 -3.61
N TYR A 38 10.95 -14.75 -3.81
CA TYR A 38 10.33 -14.16 -5.00
C TYR A 38 10.55 -12.65 -5.10
N ILE A 39 10.46 -11.92 -3.98
CA ILE A 39 10.76 -10.48 -3.94
C ILE A 39 12.21 -10.23 -4.33
N LYS A 40 13.15 -11.01 -3.79
CA LYS A 40 14.55 -10.91 -4.16
C LYS A 40 14.76 -11.12 -5.67
N MET A 41 14.16 -12.16 -6.24
CA MET A 41 14.24 -12.42 -7.68
C MET A 41 13.62 -11.30 -8.53
N ALA A 42 12.50 -10.72 -8.09
CA ALA A 42 11.89 -9.60 -8.78
C ALA A 42 12.82 -8.38 -8.76
N ARG A 43 13.43 -8.09 -7.60
CA ARG A 43 14.39 -6.99 -7.44
C ARG A 43 15.64 -7.18 -8.31
N GLU A 44 16.18 -8.38 -8.41
CA GLU A 44 17.30 -8.70 -9.30
C GLU A 44 16.98 -8.45 -10.79
N ARG A 45 15.71 -8.44 -11.16
CA ARG A 45 15.24 -8.04 -12.49
C ARG A 45 14.91 -6.54 -12.63
N GLY A 46 15.20 -5.75 -11.62
CA GLY A 46 14.98 -4.30 -11.61
C GLY A 46 13.59 -3.87 -11.15
N VAL A 47 12.77 -4.76 -10.59
CA VAL A 47 11.49 -4.38 -9.99
C VAL A 47 11.74 -3.67 -8.66
N PRO A 48 11.34 -2.39 -8.51
CA PRO A 48 11.55 -1.63 -7.29
C PRO A 48 10.73 -2.18 -6.13
N VAL A 49 11.34 -2.18 -4.94
CA VAL A 49 10.74 -2.66 -3.70
C VAL A 49 10.70 -1.55 -2.67
N ILE A 50 9.51 -1.13 -2.29
CA ILE A 50 9.28 -0.13 -1.23
C ILE A 50 8.73 -0.83 0.00
N ILE A 51 9.30 -0.57 1.16
CA ILE A 51 8.83 -1.14 2.42
C ILE A 51 8.47 -0.02 3.40
N LEU A 52 7.20 -0.04 3.83
CA LEU A 52 6.71 0.79 4.92
C LEU A 52 6.77 -0.03 6.21
N ASP A 53 7.64 0.32 7.13
CA ASP A 53 7.80 -0.39 8.40
C ASP A 53 8.27 0.61 9.47
N PRO A 54 7.72 0.57 10.69
CA PRO A 54 8.19 1.42 11.78
C PRO A 54 9.63 1.10 12.21
N ARG A 55 10.14 -0.06 11.84
CA ARG A 55 11.47 -0.53 12.20
C ARG A 55 12.34 -0.74 10.96
N TYR A 56 13.62 -0.50 11.10
CA TYR A 56 14.60 -0.95 10.12
C TYR A 56 14.79 -2.47 10.23
N SER A 57 13.80 -3.22 9.72
CA SER A 57 13.70 -4.67 9.83
C SER A 57 14.69 -5.41 8.91
N MET A 58 14.77 -6.74 9.04
CA MET A 58 15.59 -7.55 8.15
C MET A 58 15.10 -7.45 6.70
N ALA A 59 13.78 -7.40 6.47
CA ALA A 59 13.22 -7.19 5.14
C ALA A 59 13.67 -5.83 4.57
N VAL A 60 13.58 -4.76 5.34
CA VAL A 60 14.07 -3.43 4.91
C VAL A 60 15.54 -3.51 4.51
N ARG A 61 16.38 -4.09 5.37
CA ARG A 61 17.82 -4.19 5.12
C ARG A 61 18.17 -4.99 3.88
N SER A 62 17.44 -6.07 3.59
CA SER A 62 17.84 -7.04 2.56
C SER A 62 17.04 -6.96 1.26
N LEU A 63 15.82 -6.43 1.31
CA LEU A 63 14.91 -6.44 0.17
C LEU A 63 14.51 -5.04 -0.32
N ALA A 64 14.53 -4.00 0.53
CA ALA A 64 14.05 -2.69 0.13
C ALA A 64 15.04 -1.95 -0.77
N ASP A 65 14.53 -1.25 -1.76
CA ASP A 65 15.19 -0.16 -2.47
C ASP A 65 14.88 1.18 -1.79
N GLN A 66 13.67 1.28 -1.22
CA GLN A 66 13.27 2.42 -0.40
C GLN A 66 12.58 1.95 0.87
N TRP A 67 12.95 2.55 2.00
CA TRP A 67 12.26 2.40 3.28
C TRP A 67 11.54 3.68 3.65
N ILE A 68 10.27 3.54 4.02
CA ILE A 68 9.43 4.62 4.53
C ILE A 68 9.08 4.30 5.98
N PRO A 69 9.71 4.98 6.95
CA PRO A 69 9.36 4.81 8.36
C PRO A 69 7.99 5.41 8.65
N ILE A 70 7.06 4.58 9.12
CA ILE A 70 5.70 4.99 9.44
C ILE A 70 5.41 4.76 10.92
N LYS A 71 4.67 5.65 11.57
CA LYS A 71 4.23 5.43 12.96
C LYS A 71 3.32 4.20 13.03
N PRO A 72 3.52 3.30 14.02
CA PRO A 72 2.66 2.13 14.17
C PRO A 72 1.18 2.48 14.29
N GLY A 73 0.32 1.77 13.55
CA GLY A 73 -1.13 1.94 13.62
C GLY A 73 -1.70 3.11 12.80
N THR A 74 -0.91 3.72 11.95
CA THR A 74 -1.35 4.86 11.13
C THR A 74 -1.39 4.55 9.63
N ASP A 75 -1.23 3.29 9.28
CA ASP A 75 -1.25 2.79 7.89
C ASP A 75 -2.52 3.22 7.14
N THR A 76 -3.69 3.10 7.80
CA THR A 76 -4.98 3.48 7.23
C THR A 76 -5.03 4.95 6.84
N ALA A 77 -4.47 5.86 7.67
CA ALA A 77 -4.43 7.27 7.34
C ALA A 77 -3.60 7.53 6.08
N MET A 78 -2.48 6.86 5.95
CA MET A 78 -1.63 6.97 4.75
C MET A 78 -2.31 6.37 3.52
N LEU A 79 -2.96 5.20 3.64
CA LEU A 79 -3.72 4.58 2.54
C LEU A 79 -4.87 5.48 2.05
N MET A 80 -5.59 6.14 2.97
CA MET A 80 -6.61 7.12 2.61
C MET A 80 -6.03 8.30 1.82
N ALA A 81 -4.86 8.78 2.21
CA ALA A 81 -4.21 9.89 1.51
C ALA A 81 -3.69 9.47 0.11
N LEU A 82 -3.17 8.26 -0.04
CA LEU A 82 -2.83 7.72 -1.35
C LEU A 82 -4.07 7.68 -2.27
N ALA A 83 -5.18 7.14 -1.77
CA ALA A 83 -6.43 7.11 -2.52
C ALA A 83 -6.98 8.51 -2.83
N HIS A 84 -6.84 9.47 -1.90
CA HIS A 84 -7.19 10.88 -2.13
C HIS A 84 -6.41 11.45 -3.32
N VAL A 85 -5.09 11.24 -3.39
CA VAL A 85 -4.25 11.71 -4.51
C VAL A 85 -4.72 11.10 -5.83
N LEU A 86 -4.92 9.78 -5.85
CA LEU A 86 -5.38 9.09 -7.05
C LEU A 86 -6.75 9.58 -7.53
N PHE A 87 -7.67 9.90 -6.62
CA PHE A 87 -8.98 10.46 -6.99
C PHE A 87 -8.90 11.92 -7.42
N ARG A 88 -8.07 12.72 -6.74
CA ARG A 88 -7.81 14.13 -7.10
C ARG A 88 -7.26 14.25 -8.52
N ASP A 89 -6.33 13.40 -8.87
CA ASP A 89 -5.60 13.43 -10.14
C ASP A 89 -6.28 12.59 -11.23
N ASP A 90 -7.43 11.99 -10.90
CA ASP A 90 -8.21 11.11 -11.80
C ASP A 90 -7.40 9.90 -12.33
N THR A 91 -6.44 9.42 -11.53
CA THR A 91 -5.50 8.33 -11.84
C THR A 91 -5.89 7.06 -11.11
N TYR A 92 -6.94 6.38 -11.56
CA TYR A 92 -7.40 5.09 -11.04
C TYR A 92 -8.09 4.26 -12.13
N GLU A 93 -8.18 2.95 -11.96
CA GLU A 93 -8.73 2.00 -12.94
C GLU A 93 -10.26 2.10 -13.04
N LYS A 94 -10.74 3.00 -13.91
CA LYS A 94 -12.18 3.29 -14.07
C LYS A 94 -12.98 2.08 -14.52
N GLU A 95 -12.46 1.32 -15.48
CA GLU A 95 -13.11 0.10 -15.99
C GLU A 95 -13.28 -0.96 -14.88
N PHE A 96 -12.26 -1.10 -14.03
CA PHE A 96 -12.34 -2.01 -12.89
C PHE A 96 -13.41 -1.54 -11.90
N ILE A 97 -13.42 -0.26 -11.55
CA ILE A 97 -14.41 0.32 -10.63
C ILE A 97 -15.82 0.13 -11.18
N GLU A 98 -16.06 0.49 -12.43
CA GLU A 98 -17.38 0.36 -13.07
C GLU A 98 -17.89 -1.08 -13.09
N LYS A 99 -17.00 -2.04 -13.30
CA LYS A 99 -17.38 -3.45 -13.47
C LYS A 99 -17.50 -4.23 -12.15
N TYR A 100 -16.68 -3.91 -11.16
CA TYR A 100 -16.51 -4.78 -9.99
C TYR A 100 -16.77 -4.10 -8.64
N VAL A 101 -16.93 -2.78 -8.59
CA VAL A 101 -17.12 -2.06 -7.33
C VAL A 101 -18.56 -1.58 -7.21
N GLU A 102 -19.15 -1.72 -6.02
CA GLU A 102 -20.50 -1.23 -5.75
C GLU A 102 -20.54 0.31 -5.85
N PRO A 103 -21.36 0.89 -6.75
CA PRO A 103 -21.22 2.29 -7.13
C PRO A 103 -21.61 3.28 -6.01
N VAL A 104 -22.59 2.96 -5.18
CA VAL A 104 -23.05 3.86 -4.10
C VAL A 104 -22.00 3.95 -2.99
N GLY A 105 -21.43 2.81 -2.60
CA GLY A 105 -20.36 2.73 -1.61
C GLY A 105 -19.10 3.41 -2.10
N PHE A 106 -18.74 3.18 -3.35
CA PHE A 106 -17.60 3.84 -3.97
C PHE A 106 -17.73 5.36 -3.97
N GLN A 107 -18.90 5.88 -4.37
CA GLN A 107 -19.12 7.33 -4.36
C GLN A 107 -19.05 7.92 -2.94
N LYS A 108 -19.64 7.24 -1.95
CA LYS A 108 -19.55 7.67 -0.54
C LYS A 108 -18.11 7.66 -0.03
N TYR A 109 -17.32 6.66 -0.40
CA TYR A 109 -15.90 6.59 -0.05
C TYR A 109 -15.10 7.73 -0.69
N LYS A 110 -15.31 7.98 -1.99
CA LYS A 110 -14.69 9.09 -2.69
C LYS A 110 -15.05 10.44 -2.05
N ASP A 111 -16.32 10.67 -1.78
CA ASP A 111 -16.81 11.88 -1.11
C ASP A 111 -16.16 12.06 0.28
N TYR A 112 -16.07 10.99 1.06
CA TYR A 112 -15.39 11.00 2.36
C TYR A 112 -13.92 11.40 2.23
N LEU A 113 -13.19 10.82 1.30
CA LEU A 113 -11.79 11.14 1.08
C LEU A 113 -11.58 12.59 0.61
N MET A 114 -12.48 13.09 -0.21
CA MET A 114 -12.42 14.46 -0.74
C MET A 114 -12.91 15.54 0.24
N GLY A 115 -13.36 15.16 1.45
CA GLY A 115 -13.83 16.08 2.48
C GLY A 115 -15.32 16.41 2.41
N ASN A 116 -16.09 15.71 1.56
CA ASN A 116 -17.53 15.85 1.48
C ASN A 116 -18.28 14.84 2.39
N GLY A 117 -17.53 14.14 3.24
CA GLY A 117 -18.07 13.20 4.23
C GLY A 117 -18.54 13.88 5.52
N PRO A 118 -19.02 13.07 6.50
CA PRO A 118 -19.61 13.60 7.73
C PRO A 118 -18.67 14.47 8.60
N ASP A 119 -17.36 14.25 8.51
CA ASP A 119 -16.35 15.00 9.25
C ASP A 119 -15.86 16.26 8.54
N GLY A 120 -16.23 16.45 7.28
CA GLY A 120 -15.86 17.61 6.47
C GLY A 120 -14.34 17.76 6.22
N ILE A 121 -13.54 16.72 6.49
CA ILE A 121 -12.08 16.79 6.46
C ILE A 121 -11.54 16.02 5.25
N PRO A 122 -10.90 16.68 4.27
CA PRO A 122 -10.25 15.98 3.16
C PRO A 122 -9.02 15.19 3.65
N LYS A 123 -8.88 13.96 3.17
CA LYS A 123 -7.81 13.05 3.60
C LYS A 123 -6.54 13.28 2.77
N THR A 124 -6.06 14.51 2.76
CA THR A 124 -4.89 14.92 1.98
C THR A 124 -3.58 14.29 2.47
N PRO A 125 -2.49 14.31 1.68
CA PRO A 125 -1.17 13.93 2.14
C PRO A 125 -0.72 14.69 3.40
N GLN A 126 -1.06 15.97 3.53
CA GLN A 126 -0.76 16.80 4.72
C GLN A 126 -1.51 16.29 5.96
N TRP A 127 -2.81 15.99 5.81
CA TRP A 127 -3.61 15.41 6.89
C TRP A 127 -3.04 14.06 7.38
N ALA A 128 -2.57 13.23 6.46
CA ALA A 128 -1.97 11.94 6.80
C ALA A 128 -0.58 12.11 7.43
N ALA A 129 0.24 13.05 6.95
CA ALA A 129 1.59 13.30 7.45
C ALA A 129 1.59 13.63 8.95
N GLU A 130 0.63 14.44 9.42
CA GLU A 130 0.47 14.76 10.86
C GLU A 130 0.23 13.49 11.71
N LYS A 131 -0.46 12.50 11.14
CA LYS A 131 -0.80 11.24 11.82
C LYS A 131 0.31 10.21 11.74
N CYS A 132 0.80 9.94 10.54
CA CYS A 132 1.71 8.85 10.28
C CYS A 132 3.19 9.23 10.40
N GLY A 133 3.51 10.52 10.41
CA GLY A 133 4.89 11.02 10.49
C GLY A 133 5.70 10.88 9.21
N VAL A 134 5.05 10.45 8.11
CA VAL A 134 5.66 10.41 6.79
C VAL A 134 5.42 11.77 6.12
N PRO A 135 6.45 12.40 5.52
CA PRO A 135 6.29 13.68 4.82
C PRO A 135 5.23 13.63 3.72
N ALA A 136 4.45 14.70 3.59
CA ALA A 136 3.34 14.75 2.63
C ALA A 136 3.82 14.55 1.19
N GLU A 137 4.96 15.09 0.83
CA GLU A 137 5.60 14.90 -0.47
C GLU A 137 5.99 13.45 -0.75
N THR A 138 6.38 12.69 0.28
CA THR A 138 6.67 11.26 0.16
C THR A 138 5.38 10.46 -0.08
N ILE A 139 4.28 10.83 0.57
CA ILE A 139 2.97 10.20 0.37
C ILE A 139 2.48 10.47 -1.06
N GLU A 140 2.58 11.70 -1.52
CA GLU A 140 2.19 12.09 -2.88
C GLU A 140 3.03 11.39 -3.95
N ALA A 141 4.34 11.36 -3.77
CA ALA A 141 5.26 10.64 -4.65
C ALA A 141 4.96 9.14 -4.71
N LEU A 142 4.61 8.51 -3.58
CA LEU A 142 4.22 7.10 -3.56
C LEU A 142 2.92 6.84 -4.31
N ALA A 143 1.94 7.74 -4.22
CA ALA A 143 0.68 7.60 -4.97
C ALA A 143 0.93 7.64 -6.48
N HIS A 144 1.70 8.59 -6.96
CA HIS A 144 2.08 8.69 -8.38
C HIS A 144 2.91 7.47 -8.81
N PHE A 145 3.89 7.07 -8.00
CA PHE A 145 4.70 5.88 -8.27
C PHE A 145 3.85 4.61 -8.44
N LEU A 146 2.86 4.40 -7.58
CA LEU A 146 1.94 3.25 -7.67
C LEU A 146 1.14 3.27 -8.98
N TRP A 147 0.67 4.43 -9.41
CA TRP A 147 -0.04 4.57 -10.68
C TRP A 147 0.87 4.33 -11.89
N GLU A 148 2.05 4.93 -11.91
CA GLU A 148 2.98 4.83 -13.03
C GLU A 148 3.56 3.41 -13.21
N ASN A 149 3.66 2.64 -12.11
CA ASN A 149 4.25 1.31 -12.11
C ASN A 149 3.23 0.17 -11.93
N HIS A 150 1.95 0.39 -12.30
CA HIS A 150 0.99 -0.70 -12.24
C HIS A 150 1.21 -1.76 -13.35
N PRO A 151 0.91 -3.03 -13.11
CA PRO A 151 0.40 -3.61 -11.87
C PRO A 151 1.44 -3.69 -10.75
N CYS A 152 1.07 -3.17 -9.58
CA CYS A 152 1.86 -3.27 -8.36
C CYS A 152 1.44 -4.47 -7.52
N TRP A 153 2.40 -5.19 -6.98
CA TRP A 153 2.11 -6.16 -5.93
C TRP A 153 2.20 -5.49 -4.57
N THR A 154 1.04 -5.29 -3.93
CA THR A 154 0.94 -4.66 -2.62
C THR A 154 0.57 -5.71 -1.58
N TRP A 155 1.38 -5.85 -0.55
CA TRP A 155 1.14 -6.79 0.52
C TRP A 155 1.06 -6.10 1.88
N ALA A 156 -0.15 -6.01 2.41
CA ALA A 156 -0.45 -5.63 3.78
C ALA A 156 -0.78 -6.90 4.56
N HIS A 157 0.14 -7.36 5.40
CA HIS A 157 -0.09 -8.53 6.24
C HIS A 157 -1.02 -8.17 7.41
N TRP A 158 -1.09 -8.96 8.44
CA TRP A 158 -1.95 -8.73 9.62
C TRP A 158 -1.73 -7.39 10.36
N THR A 159 -0.82 -6.58 9.89
CA THR A 159 -0.52 -5.27 10.46
C THR A 159 -1.73 -4.34 10.44
N LEU A 160 -2.55 -4.39 9.39
CA LEU A 160 -3.77 -3.60 9.30
C LEU A 160 -4.88 -4.16 10.21
N SER A 161 -5.11 -5.48 10.17
CA SER A 161 -6.24 -6.11 10.86
C SER A 161 -6.07 -6.27 12.38
N ARG A 162 -4.85 -6.19 12.89
CA ARG A 162 -4.57 -6.39 14.33
C ARG A 162 -4.39 -5.11 15.14
N LYS A 163 -4.88 -4.01 14.64
CA LYS A 163 -4.83 -2.70 15.32
C LYS A 163 -6.21 -2.12 15.49
N SER A 164 -6.38 -1.31 16.54
CA SER A 164 -7.58 -0.50 16.69
C SER A 164 -7.76 0.39 15.45
N HIS A 165 -8.93 0.37 14.86
CA HIS A 165 -9.27 1.11 13.64
C HIS A 165 -8.48 0.74 12.37
N GLY A 166 -7.83 -0.42 12.33
CA GLY A 166 -7.01 -0.82 11.18
C GLY A 166 -7.83 -1.30 9.98
N GLU A 167 -9.04 -1.81 10.22
CA GLU A 167 -9.94 -2.36 9.18
C GLU A 167 -11.21 -1.52 8.95
N GLN A 168 -11.27 -0.33 9.50
CA GLN A 168 -12.45 0.56 9.37
C GLN A 168 -12.36 1.42 8.12
#